data_1e9ae19bb669a12f140ef6b92a2897fe
#
_entry.id   1e9ae19bb669a12f140ef6b92a2897fe
#
_cell.length_a   1.000
_cell.length_b   1.000
_cell.length_c   1.000
_cell.angle_alpha   90.00
_cell.angle_beta   90.00
_cell.angle_gamma   90.00
#
_symmetry.space_group_name_H-M   'P 1'
#
loop_
_entity.id
_entity.type
_entity.pdbx_description
1 polymer ?
#
loop_
_entity_poly.entity_id
_entity_poly.type
_entity_poly.pdbx_seq_one_letter_code
_entity_poly.pdbx_strand_id
1 'polypeptide(L)'
;MQLIPSETNGNIKVLDLGAGTGILSAMILQAFPQAKVLAFDMAQNMLKTCQTNLSAFGERLTLQQGNFAEDDFGSGYDVVVSGLAIHHLDSAGKQELFHKLFHSMNPGGILLIRDIATGATPKLTEQYEQLWRQYMKANGEDDAAWFQKYREEDIPSSVEEQTKWLAEAGFADAGCHWRYLNFAVFGGVVPR
;
A
#
# COMPACT_ATOMS: atom_id res chain seq x y z
N MET A 1 -7.46 8.54 4.74
CA MET A 1 -8.22 8.40 6.00
C MET A 1 -9.73 8.56 5.80
N GLN A 2 -10.21 9.50 4.95
CA GLN A 2 -11.66 9.69 4.67
C GLN A 2 -12.34 8.47 4.04
N LEU A 3 -11.59 7.57 3.42
CA LEU A 3 -12.10 6.33 2.81
C LEU A 3 -12.33 5.21 3.85
N ILE A 4 -11.82 5.34 5.07
CA ILE A 4 -12.06 4.40 6.16
C ILE A 4 -13.25 4.92 6.97
N PRO A 5 -14.39 4.18 7.05
CA PRO A 5 -15.58 4.65 7.76
C PRO A 5 -15.30 4.92 9.24
N SER A 6 -15.75 6.06 9.72
CA SER A 6 -15.64 6.47 11.13
C SER A 6 -16.56 5.71 12.07
N GLU A 7 -17.53 4.95 11.53
CA GLU A 7 -18.57 4.24 12.28
C GLU A 7 -18.08 2.99 13.05
N THR A 8 -16.82 2.60 12.85
CA THR A 8 -16.21 1.41 13.47
C THR A 8 -15.91 1.56 14.98
N ASN A 9 -16.41 2.60 15.66
CA ASN A 9 -16.03 2.96 17.05
C ASN A 9 -14.50 2.97 17.30
N GLY A 10 -13.70 3.03 16.23
CA GLY A 10 -12.24 3.07 16.27
C GLY A 10 -11.54 1.77 16.69
N ASN A 11 -12.27 0.71 17.06
CA ASN A 11 -11.68 -0.59 17.41
C ASN A 11 -11.52 -1.43 16.14
N ILE A 12 -10.54 -1.09 15.33
CA ILE A 12 -10.21 -1.76 14.07
C ILE A 12 -8.87 -2.46 14.16
N LYS A 13 -8.78 -3.63 13.55
CA LYS A 13 -7.52 -4.36 13.33
C LYS A 13 -6.98 -4.01 11.94
N VAL A 14 -5.80 -3.45 11.91
CA VAL A 14 -5.18 -2.92 10.68
C VAL A 14 -3.90 -3.65 10.36
N LEU A 15 -3.71 -3.98 9.08
CA LEU A 15 -2.41 -4.39 8.52
C LEU A 15 -1.84 -3.22 7.70
N ASP A 16 -0.63 -2.80 8.04
CA ASP A 16 0.20 -1.90 7.20
C ASP A 16 1.26 -2.75 6.50
N LEU A 17 1.03 -3.03 5.22
CA LEU A 17 1.81 -3.97 4.41
C LEU A 17 2.93 -3.24 3.66
N GLY A 18 4.18 -3.59 3.95
CA GLY A 18 5.34 -2.81 3.55
C GLY A 18 5.41 -1.50 4.33
N ALA A 19 5.30 -1.59 5.65
CA ALA A 19 5.10 -0.43 6.53
C ALA A 19 6.27 0.57 6.51
N GLY A 20 7.47 0.14 6.13
CA GLY A 20 8.66 0.97 6.11
C GLY A 20 8.93 1.63 7.46
N THR A 21 9.03 2.94 7.49
CA THR A 21 9.25 3.74 8.71
C THR A 21 7.98 4.03 9.51
N GLY A 22 6.80 3.51 9.08
CA GLY A 22 5.54 3.56 9.80
C GLY A 22 4.67 4.79 9.52
N ILE A 23 4.82 5.44 8.38
CA ILE A 23 4.06 6.67 8.06
C ILE A 23 2.55 6.41 8.03
N LEU A 24 2.09 5.36 7.32
CA LEU A 24 0.66 5.02 7.26
C LEU A 24 0.16 4.52 8.62
N SER A 25 0.94 3.69 9.31
CA SER A 25 0.67 3.26 10.68
C SER A 25 0.45 4.45 11.61
N ALA A 26 1.32 5.48 11.56
CA ALA A 26 1.18 6.70 12.36
C ALA A 26 -0.15 7.42 12.09
N MET A 27 -0.48 7.61 10.81
CA MET A 27 -1.71 8.30 10.39
C MET A 27 -2.97 7.56 10.91
N ILE A 28 -2.96 6.22 10.87
CA ILE A 28 -4.06 5.39 11.35
C ILE A 28 -4.17 5.46 12.87
N LEU A 29 -3.07 5.24 13.58
CA LEU A 29 -3.02 5.26 15.04
C LEU A 29 -3.42 6.62 15.65
N GLN A 30 -3.16 7.71 14.93
CA GLN A 30 -3.60 9.06 15.30
C GLN A 30 -5.10 9.28 15.03
N ALA A 31 -5.58 8.83 13.86
CA ALA A 31 -6.96 9.06 13.46
C ALA A 31 -7.97 8.15 14.19
N PHE A 32 -7.53 6.93 14.58
CA PHE A 32 -8.36 5.92 15.25
C PHE A 32 -7.75 5.53 16.59
N PRO A 33 -8.17 6.15 17.70
CA PRO A 33 -7.53 5.99 19.01
C PRO A 33 -7.55 4.56 19.58
N GLN A 34 -8.45 3.70 19.11
CA GLN A 34 -8.55 2.30 19.55
C GLN A 34 -8.03 1.31 18.50
N ALA A 35 -7.54 1.78 17.34
CA ALA A 35 -6.99 0.92 16.31
C ALA A 35 -5.76 0.16 16.82
N LYS A 36 -5.64 -1.10 16.40
CA LYS A 36 -4.44 -1.92 16.56
C LYS A 36 -3.84 -2.17 15.19
N VAL A 37 -2.57 -1.85 15.02
CA VAL A 37 -1.85 -1.94 13.75
C VAL A 37 -0.78 -3.01 13.84
N LEU A 38 -0.77 -3.93 12.89
CA LEU A 38 0.38 -4.75 12.56
C LEU A 38 1.15 -4.05 11.43
N ALA A 39 2.34 -3.57 11.73
CA ALA A 39 3.29 -3.07 10.74
C ALA A 39 4.17 -4.22 10.26
N PHE A 40 3.97 -4.63 9.00
CA PHE A 40 4.65 -5.76 8.39
C PHE A 40 5.62 -5.27 7.31
N ASP A 41 6.89 -5.64 7.41
CA ASP A 41 7.92 -5.23 6.44
C ASP A 41 9.06 -6.26 6.39
N MET A 42 9.68 -6.44 5.22
CA MET A 42 10.83 -7.32 5.07
C MET A 42 12.12 -6.72 5.64
N ALA A 43 12.24 -5.41 5.67
CA ALA A 43 13.44 -4.68 6.05
C ALA A 43 13.48 -4.41 7.56
N GLN A 44 14.29 -5.18 8.29
CA GLN A 44 14.42 -5.03 9.75
C GLN A 44 14.87 -3.64 10.19
N ASN A 45 15.72 -2.95 9.42
CA ASN A 45 16.14 -1.58 9.71
C ASN A 45 14.98 -0.58 9.61
N MET A 46 14.04 -0.79 8.67
CA MET A 46 12.82 0.01 8.55
C MET A 46 11.90 -0.20 9.75
N LEU A 47 11.69 -1.45 10.16
CA LEU A 47 10.90 -1.77 11.35
C LEU A 47 11.50 -1.18 12.64
N LYS A 48 12.82 -1.16 12.79
CA LYS A 48 13.48 -0.49 13.93
C LYS A 48 13.19 1.02 13.94
N THR A 49 13.22 1.65 12.77
CA THR A 49 12.86 3.07 12.64
C THR A 49 11.37 3.28 12.93
N CYS A 50 10.50 2.41 12.41
CA CYS A 50 9.08 2.40 12.71
C CYS A 50 8.81 2.32 14.23
N GLN A 51 9.47 1.37 14.92
CA GLN A 51 9.36 1.22 16.37
C GLN A 51 9.75 2.49 17.12
N THR A 52 10.84 3.11 16.71
CA THR A 52 11.31 4.37 17.32
C THR A 52 10.31 5.50 17.11
N ASN A 53 9.87 5.69 15.87
CA ASN A 53 8.94 6.75 15.50
C ASN A 53 7.58 6.62 16.19
N LEU A 54 7.13 5.39 16.42
CA LEU A 54 5.78 5.10 16.90
C LEU A 54 5.75 4.55 18.33
N SER A 55 6.85 4.67 19.08
CA SER A 55 6.98 4.18 20.46
C SER A 55 5.88 4.67 21.41
N ALA A 56 5.36 5.87 21.20
CA ALA A 56 4.29 6.44 22.00
C ALA A 56 2.94 5.71 21.89
N PHE A 57 2.75 4.87 20.87
CA PHE A 57 1.50 4.13 20.68
C PHE A 57 1.45 2.80 21.45
N GLY A 58 2.58 2.35 22.02
CA GLY A 58 2.66 1.20 22.92
C GLY A 58 2.09 -0.09 22.31
N GLU A 59 1.20 -0.76 23.06
CA GLU A 59 0.61 -2.04 22.66
C GLU A 59 -0.35 -1.97 21.45
N ARG A 60 -0.66 -0.77 20.97
CA ARG A 60 -1.46 -0.60 19.75
C ARG A 60 -0.69 -0.84 18.46
N LEU A 61 0.64 -0.93 18.52
CA LEU A 61 1.52 -1.23 17.41
C LEU A 61 2.23 -2.56 17.64
N THR A 62 2.09 -3.48 16.70
CA THR A 62 2.88 -4.71 16.62
C THR A 62 3.75 -4.64 15.36
N LEU A 63 4.99 -5.10 15.45
CA LEU A 63 5.91 -5.16 14.33
C LEU A 63 6.16 -6.62 13.98
N GLN A 64 6.12 -6.95 12.70
CA GLN A 64 6.46 -8.28 12.20
C GLN A 64 7.37 -8.15 10.99
N GLN A 65 8.53 -8.80 11.05
CA GLN A 65 9.40 -8.92 9.88
C GLN A 65 8.94 -10.09 9.02
N GLY A 66 8.86 -9.86 7.70
CA GLY A 66 8.54 -10.91 6.74
C GLY A 66 8.43 -10.37 5.32
N ASN A 67 8.45 -11.29 4.37
CA ASN A 67 8.15 -11.04 2.96
C ASN A 67 6.66 -11.28 2.72
N PHE A 68 5.89 -10.26 2.40
CA PHE A 68 4.43 -10.38 2.22
C PHE A 68 4.03 -11.28 1.04
N ALA A 69 4.94 -11.54 0.09
CA ALA A 69 4.71 -12.50 -0.98
C ALA A 69 4.71 -13.95 -0.47
N GLU A 70 5.52 -14.27 0.54
CA GLU A 70 5.80 -15.63 0.98
C GLU A 70 5.26 -15.91 2.38
N ASP A 71 5.48 -14.99 3.32
CA ASP A 71 5.22 -15.19 4.74
C ASP A 71 3.76 -14.90 5.11
N ASP A 72 3.29 -15.54 6.19
CA ASP A 72 1.98 -15.30 6.75
C ASP A 72 1.99 -14.02 7.62
N PHE A 73 1.03 -13.16 7.38
CA PHE A 73 0.77 -11.97 8.18
C PHE A 73 -0.53 -12.06 9.01
N GLY A 74 -1.14 -13.25 9.09
CA GLY A 74 -2.36 -13.50 9.84
C GLY A 74 -3.63 -13.03 9.13
N SER A 75 -4.72 -12.89 9.89
CA SER A 75 -6.04 -12.60 9.33
C SER A 75 -6.92 -11.80 10.30
N GLY A 76 -8.17 -11.52 9.86
CA GLY A 76 -9.17 -10.80 10.62
C GLY A 76 -8.95 -9.29 10.62
N TYR A 77 -8.45 -8.75 9.51
CA TYR A 77 -8.23 -7.32 9.34
C TYR A 77 -9.50 -6.61 8.86
N ASP A 78 -9.82 -5.51 9.51
CA ASP A 78 -10.88 -4.60 9.09
C ASP A 78 -10.39 -3.60 8.04
N VAL A 79 -9.09 -3.29 8.09
CA VAL A 79 -8.44 -2.39 7.15
C VAL A 79 -7.06 -2.94 6.80
N VAL A 80 -6.75 -2.95 5.51
CA VAL A 80 -5.39 -3.18 5.02
C VAL A 80 -4.95 -1.94 4.25
N VAL A 81 -3.76 -1.45 4.57
CA VAL A 81 -3.11 -0.36 3.83
C VAL A 81 -1.75 -0.80 3.32
N SER A 82 -1.33 -0.26 2.21
CA SER A 82 0.03 -0.41 1.69
C SER A 82 0.48 0.89 1.04
N GLY A 83 1.74 1.26 1.25
CA GLY A 83 2.30 2.48 0.69
C GLY A 83 3.67 2.29 0.07
N LEU A 84 3.76 2.37 -1.27
CA LEU A 84 5.00 2.26 -2.03
C LEU A 84 5.76 0.95 -1.76
N ALA A 85 5.05 -0.19 -1.86
CA ALA A 85 5.62 -1.50 -1.60
C ALA A 85 5.24 -2.57 -2.64
N ILE A 86 4.02 -2.55 -3.15
CA ILE A 86 3.49 -3.63 -4.00
C ILE A 86 4.08 -3.58 -5.41
N HIS A 87 4.57 -2.43 -5.85
CA HIS A 87 5.23 -2.26 -7.15
C HIS A 87 6.49 -3.11 -7.34
N HIS A 88 7.07 -3.65 -6.28
CA HIS A 88 8.20 -4.58 -6.38
C HIS A 88 7.79 -5.98 -6.85
N LEU A 89 6.51 -6.35 -6.79
CA LEU A 89 6.02 -7.62 -7.31
C LEU A 89 5.74 -7.53 -8.81
N ASP A 90 5.95 -8.64 -9.51
CA ASP A 90 5.45 -8.81 -10.88
C ASP A 90 3.91 -8.97 -10.90
N SER A 91 3.34 -9.08 -12.10
CA SER A 91 1.89 -9.17 -12.24
C SER A 91 1.29 -10.41 -11.59
N ALA A 92 1.98 -11.55 -11.63
CA ALA A 92 1.50 -12.78 -11.00
C ALA A 92 1.55 -12.66 -9.47
N GLY A 93 2.66 -12.17 -8.92
CA GLY A 93 2.81 -11.95 -7.48
C GLY A 93 1.80 -10.93 -6.92
N LYS A 94 1.45 -9.87 -7.68
CA LYS A 94 0.38 -8.96 -7.29
C LYS A 94 -0.98 -9.64 -7.21
N GLN A 95 -1.32 -10.46 -8.21
CA GLN A 95 -2.59 -11.21 -8.23
C GLN A 95 -2.67 -12.18 -7.05
N GLU A 96 -1.62 -12.95 -6.80
CA GLU A 96 -1.54 -13.86 -5.64
C GLU A 96 -1.67 -13.10 -4.33
N LEU A 97 -0.99 -11.96 -4.19
CA LEU A 97 -1.10 -11.11 -3.01
C LEU A 97 -2.53 -10.59 -2.81
N PHE A 98 -3.22 -10.17 -3.87
CA PHE A 98 -4.59 -9.66 -3.76
C PHE A 98 -5.56 -10.77 -3.30
N HIS A 99 -5.41 -12.00 -3.78
CA HIS A 99 -6.16 -13.15 -3.26
C HIS A 99 -5.85 -13.43 -1.79
N LYS A 100 -4.57 -13.41 -1.39
CA LYS A 100 -4.15 -13.59 0.00
C LYS A 100 -4.71 -12.51 0.92
N LEU A 101 -4.68 -11.24 0.49
CA LEU A 101 -5.26 -10.12 1.22
C LEU A 101 -6.78 -10.27 1.37
N PHE A 102 -7.49 -10.63 0.30
CA PHE A 102 -8.94 -10.87 0.36
C PHE A 102 -9.31 -11.88 1.46
N HIS A 103 -8.61 -13.01 1.52
CA HIS A 103 -8.85 -14.05 2.52
C HIS A 103 -8.39 -13.67 3.94
N SER A 104 -7.51 -12.70 4.08
CA SER A 104 -7.04 -12.23 5.39
C SER A 104 -7.95 -11.19 6.04
N MET A 105 -8.91 -10.65 5.30
CA MET A 105 -9.75 -9.55 5.75
C MET A 105 -11.14 -10.01 6.20
N ASN A 106 -11.73 -9.24 7.10
CA ASN A 106 -13.11 -9.43 7.55
C ASN A 106 -14.12 -9.00 6.47
N PRO A 107 -15.34 -9.58 6.43
CA PRO A 107 -16.43 -9.04 5.62
C PRO A 107 -16.67 -7.56 5.92
N GLY A 108 -16.78 -6.74 4.89
CA GLY A 108 -16.85 -5.28 4.99
C GLY A 108 -15.50 -4.58 5.20
N GLY A 109 -14.41 -5.34 5.24
CA GLY A 109 -13.05 -4.80 5.35
C GLY A 109 -12.62 -4.01 4.11
N ILE A 110 -11.74 -3.03 4.28
CA ILE A 110 -11.32 -2.08 3.26
C ILE A 110 -9.83 -2.24 2.98
N LEU A 111 -9.48 -2.44 1.71
CA LEU A 111 -8.12 -2.39 1.19
C LEU A 111 -7.85 -1.05 0.54
N LEU A 112 -6.75 -0.38 0.92
CA LEU A 112 -6.27 0.85 0.30
C LEU A 112 -4.77 0.75 -0.01
N ILE A 113 -4.44 0.88 -1.27
CA ILE A 113 -3.07 0.83 -1.78
C ILE A 113 -2.72 2.21 -2.35
N ARG A 114 -1.65 2.84 -1.85
CA ARG A 114 -1.01 4.00 -2.44
C ARG A 114 0.28 3.54 -3.10
N ASP A 115 0.34 3.58 -4.43
CA ASP A 115 1.51 3.02 -5.10
C ASP A 115 1.87 3.72 -6.41
N ILE A 116 3.01 3.36 -6.96
CA ILE A 116 3.44 3.74 -8.31
C ILE A 116 2.65 2.89 -9.30
N ALA A 117 2.09 3.54 -10.33
CA ALA A 117 1.35 2.89 -11.39
C ALA A 117 1.75 3.42 -12.78
N THR A 118 1.74 2.54 -13.76
CA THR A 118 1.93 2.93 -15.16
C THR A 118 0.70 3.62 -15.72
N GLY A 119 0.84 4.32 -16.83
CA GLY A 119 -0.31 4.78 -17.62
C GLY A 119 -1.08 3.60 -18.20
N ALA A 120 -2.34 3.82 -18.59
CA ALA A 120 -3.17 2.83 -19.26
C ALA A 120 -2.63 2.42 -20.66
N THR A 121 -1.69 3.20 -21.20
CA THR A 121 -1.01 2.93 -22.47
C THR A 121 0.50 3.22 -22.31
N PRO A 122 1.38 2.60 -23.12
CA PRO A 122 2.81 2.90 -23.11
C PRO A 122 3.10 4.40 -23.32
N LYS A 123 2.35 5.07 -24.19
CA LYS A 123 2.48 6.51 -24.44
C LYS A 123 2.19 7.35 -23.19
N LEU A 124 1.14 7.00 -22.44
CA LEU A 124 0.81 7.69 -21.19
C LEU A 124 1.84 7.42 -20.11
N THR A 125 2.37 6.19 -20.04
CA THR A 125 3.46 5.85 -19.12
C THR A 125 4.68 6.73 -19.38
N GLU A 126 5.13 6.82 -20.63
CA GLU A 126 6.26 7.66 -21.02
C GLU A 126 6.01 9.14 -20.68
N GLN A 127 4.81 9.65 -20.95
CA GLN A 127 4.45 11.02 -20.62
C GLN A 127 4.50 11.29 -19.11
N TYR A 128 4.00 10.36 -18.29
CA TYR A 128 4.01 10.51 -16.83
C TYR A 128 5.43 10.45 -16.27
N GLU A 129 6.25 9.55 -16.78
CA GLU A 129 7.68 9.47 -16.42
C GLU A 129 8.43 10.76 -16.79
N GLN A 130 8.20 11.32 -17.96
CA GLN A 130 8.81 12.59 -18.38
C GLN A 130 8.41 13.74 -17.44
N LEU A 131 7.13 13.84 -17.07
CA LEU A 131 6.65 14.88 -16.16
C LEU A 131 7.23 14.69 -14.75
N TRP A 132 7.33 13.45 -14.28
CA TRP A 132 7.96 13.13 -13.00
C TRP A 132 9.44 13.52 -13.00
N ARG A 133 10.18 13.17 -14.04
CA ARG A 133 11.59 13.60 -14.20
C ARG A 133 11.75 15.11 -14.19
N GLN A 134 10.87 15.84 -14.89
CA GLN A 134 10.90 17.31 -14.89
C GLN A 134 10.65 17.86 -13.47
N TYR A 135 9.71 17.29 -12.74
CA TYR A 135 9.43 17.66 -11.35
C TYR A 135 10.66 17.43 -10.45
N MET A 136 11.31 16.28 -10.55
CA MET A 136 12.49 15.96 -9.76
C MET A 136 13.64 16.94 -10.04
N LYS A 137 13.94 17.20 -11.31
CA LYS A 137 14.95 18.19 -11.72
C LYS A 137 14.64 19.59 -11.17
N ALA A 138 13.39 20.02 -11.24
CA ALA A 138 12.98 21.32 -10.72
C ALA A 138 13.13 21.43 -9.19
N ASN A 139 13.16 20.31 -8.47
CA ASN A 139 13.39 20.24 -7.02
C ASN A 139 14.83 19.88 -6.63
N GLY A 140 15.75 19.85 -7.59
CA GLY A 140 17.17 19.62 -7.33
C GLY A 140 17.55 18.15 -7.10
N GLU A 141 16.66 17.22 -7.45
CA GLU A 141 16.91 15.77 -7.34
C GLU A 141 17.67 15.24 -8.58
N ASP A 142 18.47 14.20 -8.38
CA ASP A 142 19.12 13.47 -9.48
C ASP A 142 18.13 12.51 -10.14
N ASP A 143 17.40 13.01 -11.16
CA ASP A 143 16.43 12.21 -11.89
C ASP A 143 17.03 10.99 -12.58
N ALA A 144 18.29 11.04 -13.00
CA ALA A 144 18.93 9.93 -13.70
C ALA A 144 19.16 8.76 -12.74
N ALA A 145 19.73 9.01 -11.55
CA ALA A 145 19.97 8.00 -10.54
C ALA A 145 18.65 7.40 -10.03
N TRP A 146 17.61 8.22 -9.80
CA TRP A 146 16.27 7.77 -9.41
C TRP A 146 15.62 6.87 -10.45
N PHE A 147 15.65 7.27 -11.73
CA PHE A 147 15.05 6.46 -12.80
C PHE A 147 15.84 5.20 -13.13
N GLN A 148 17.15 5.19 -12.90
CA GLN A 148 17.92 3.95 -12.98
C GLN A 148 17.41 2.96 -11.93
N LYS A 149 17.31 3.36 -10.66
CA LYS A 149 16.82 2.52 -9.58
C LYS A 149 15.39 2.05 -9.82
N TYR A 150 14.49 2.95 -10.23
CA TYR A 150 13.10 2.63 -10.60
C TYR A 150 13.02 1.53 -11.65
N ARG A 151 13.85 1.59 -12.70
CA ARG A 151 13.84 0.56 -13.75
C ARG A 151 14.46 -0.77 -13.35
N GLU A 152 15.34 -0.76 -12.37
CA GLU A 152 16.01 -1.96 -11.87
C GLU A 152 15.20 -2.70 -10.81
N GLU A 153 14.45 -1.98 -9.98
CA GLU A 153 13.82 -2.53 -8.79
C GLU A 153 12.29 -2.60 -8.88
N ASP A 154 11.65 -1.75 -9.70
CA ASP A 154 10.21 -1.58 -9.72
C ASP A 154 9.57 -2.23 -10.95
N ILE A 155 8.45 -2.91 -10.74
CA ILE A 155 7.62 -3.58 -11.75
C ILE A 155 6.18 -3.04 -11.64
N PRO A 156 5.96 -1.74 -11.87
CA PRO A 156 4.63 -1.16 -11.70
C PRO A 156 3.67 -1.67 -12.78
N SER A 157 2.41 -1.79 -12.40
CA SER A 157 1.28 -2.12 -13.29
C SER A 157 0.33 -0.94 -13.37
N SER A 158 -0.51 -0.89 -14.39
CA SER A 158 -1.52 0.16 -14.49
C SER A 158 -2.59 0.03 -13.39
N VAL A 159 -3.24 1.13 -13.05
CA VAL A 159 -4.36 1.11 -12.10
C VAL A 159 -5.50 0.26 -12.62
N GLU A 160 -5.72 0.31 -13.92
CA GLU A 160 -6.76 -0.44 -14.64
C GLU A 160 -6.56 -1.96 -14.50
N GLU A 161 -5.32 -2.45 -14.65
CA GLU A 161 -4.97 -3.85 -14.41
C GLU A 161 -5.15 -4.23 -12.94
N GLN A 162 -4.61 -3.43 -12.03
CA GLN A 162 -4.64 -3.74 -10.61
C GLN A 162 -6.07 -3.74 -10.04
N THR A 163 -6.92 -2.80 -10.45
CA THR A 163 -8.35 -2.80 -10.05
C THR A 163 -9.12 -3.98 -10.63
N LYS A 164 -8.78 -4.43 -11.84
CA LYS A 164 -9.32 -5.66 -12.42
C LYS A 164 -8.91 -6.88 -11.59
N TRP A 165 -7.63 -7.02 -11.24
CA TRP A 165 -7.13 -8.13 -10.41
C TRP A 165 -7.74 -8.14 -9.00
N LEU A 166 -7.98 -6.95 -8.41
CA LEU A 166 -8.71 -6.85 -7.15
C LEU A 166 -10.13 -7.38 -7.27
N ALA A 167 -10.86 -7.02 -8.33
CA ALA A 167 -12.20 -7.54 -8.57
C ALA A 167 -12.19 -9.07 -8.81
N GLU A 168 -11.22 -9.59 -9.53
CA GLU A 168 -11.00 -11.03 -9.76
C GLU A 168 -10.68 -11.78 -8.46
N ALA A 169 -9.98 -11.13 -7.52
CA ALA A 169 -9.71 -11.67 -6.19
C ALA A 169 -10.94 -11.68 -5.26
N GLY A 170 -12.03 -11.00 -5.63
CA GLY A 170 -13.29 -10.97 -4.90
C GLY A 170 -13.66 -9.62 -4.26
N PHE A 171 -12.81 -8.60 -4.35
CA PHE A 171 -13.12 -7.27 -3.82
C PHE A 171 -14.25 -6.61 -4.63
N ALA A 172 -15.29 -6.15 -3.93
CA ALA A 172 -16.29 -5.26 -4.49
C ALA A 172 -15.76 -3.82 -4.54
N ASP A 173 -16.39 -2.99 -5.38
CA ASP A 173 -16.08 -1.55 -5.53
C ASP A 173 -14.59 -1.29 -5.79
N ALA A 174 -13.91 -2.24 -6.44
CA ALA A 174 -12.52 -2.09 -6.80
C ALA A 174 -12.34 -0.91 -7.76
N GLY A 175 -11.57 0.10 -7.34
CA GLY A 175 -11.46 1.34 -8.10
C GLY A 175 -10.33 2.25 -7.69
N CYS A 176 -10.10 3.27 -8.51
CA CYS A 176 -9.14 4.33 -8.24
C CYS A 176 -9.82 5.49 -7.50
N HIS A 177 -9.30 5.84 -6.34
CA HIS A 177 -9.83 6.91 -5.50
C HIS A 177 -9.11 8.24 -5.74
N TRP A 178 -7.85 8.18 -6.14
CA TRP A 178 -7.04 9.33 -6.47
C TRP A 178 -5.89 8.93 -7.39
N ARG A 179 -5.55 9.81 -8.34
CA ARG A 179 -4.39 9.62 -9.21
C ARG A 179 -3.74 10.97 -9.53
N TYR A 180 -2.44 11.00 -9.49
CA TYR A 180 -1.62 12.07 -10.04
C TYR A 180 -0.44 11.46 -10.78
N LEU A 181 -0.47 11.55 -12.11
CA LEU A 181 0.53 10.94 -13.01
C LEU A 181 0.72 9.43 -12.70
N ASN A 182 1.91 9.07 -12.29
CA ASN A 182 2.33 7.72 -11.94
C ASN A 182 2.10 7.33 -10.46
N PHE A 183 1.45 8.19 -9.67
CA PHE A 183 1.03 7.86 -8.30
C PHE A 183 -0.48 7.70 -8.21
N ALA A 184 -0.92 6.65 -7.57
CA ALA A 184 -2.35 6.39 -7.41
C ALA A 184 -2.68 5.89 -6.00
N VAL A 185 -3.93 6.12 -5.58
CA VAL A 185 -4.59 5.46 -4.46
C VAL A 185 -5.75 4.67 -5.03
N PHE A 186 -5.74 3.38 -4.83
CA PHE A 186 -6.78 2.47 -5.31
C PHE A 186 -7.03 1.37 -4.27
N GLY A 187 -8.10 0.63 -4.42
CA GLY A 187 -8.44 -0.43 -3.48
C GLY A 187 -9.82 -0.99 -3.74
N GLY A 188 -10.38 -1.65 -2.73
CA GLY A 188 -11.70 -2.26 -2.80
C GLY A 188 -12.20 -2.70 -1.42
N VAL A 189 -13.38 -3.28 -1.38
CA VAL A 189 -14.07 -3.69 -0.16
C VAL A 189 -14.36 -5.19 -0.21
N VAL A 190 -14.12 -5.91 0.89
CA VAL A 190 -14.59 -7.30 1.03
C VAL A 190 -16.12 -7.27 1.19
N PRO A 191 -16.91 -7.98 0.35
CA PRO A 191 -18.37 -8.04 0.50
C PRO A 191 -18.79 -8.50 1.91
N ARG A 192 -19.95 -7.99 2.38
CA ARG A 192 -20.56 -8.40 3.66
C ARG A 192 -21.31 -9.71 3.54
#